data_ebe81ea46522c824f0d5c46733998712
#
_entry.id   ebe81ea46522c824f0d5c46733998712
#
_cell.length_a   1.000
_cell.length_b   1.000
_cell.length_c   1.000
_cell.angle_alpha   90.00
_cell.angle_beta   90.00
_cell.angle_gamma   90.00
#
_symmetry.space_group_name_H-M   'P 1'
#
loop_
_entity.id
_entity.type
_entity.pdbx_description
1 polymer ?
#
loop_
_entity_poly.entity_id
_entity_poly.type
_entity_poly.pdbx_seq_one_letter_code
_entity_poly.pdbx_strand_id
1 'polypeptide(L)'
;MEACYSCKYANSNRIGDITLADFWGVGSKIPFRHSTRKGVSLLLVNTEKGQKLLNSCKSELFLEKRTLKEASEANHNLHAFSERPKERDSFYIDSVLLSKKNLIKKYKMKPSLRDYIRPFKRKILLLFK
;
A
#
# COMPACT_ATOMS: atom_id res chain seq x y z
N MET A 1 -11.13 -5.32 -10.46
CA MET A 1 -12.60 -5.14 -10.28
C MET A 1 -12.96 -3.76 -10.79
N GLU A 2 -14.05 -3.62 -11.57
CA GLU A 2 -14.47 -2.30 -12.09
C GLU A 2 -14.77 -1.29 -10.99
N ALA A 3 -15.38 -1.73 -9.90
CA ALA A 3 -15.68 -0.88 -8.76
C ALA A 3 -14.47 -0.15 -8.15
N CYS A 4 -13.24 -0.64 -8.38
CA CYS A 4 -12.03 0.03 -7.90
C CYS A 4 -11.72 1.33 -8.65
N TYR A 5 -12.24 1.47 -9.88
CA TYR A 5 -11.98 2.64 -10.73
C TYR A 5 -12.99 3.78 -10.52
N SER A 6 -14.00 3.56 -9.69
CA SER A 6 -15.01 4.55 -9.29
C SER A 6 -15.35 4.42 -7.80
N CYS A 7 -14.39 3.97 -6.99
CA CYS A 7 -14.60 3.66 -5.59
C CYS A 7 -14.84 4.93 -4.76
N LYS A 8 -16.08 5.15 -4.35
CA LYS A 8 -16.45 6.29 -3.48
C LYS A 8 -15.81 6.26 -2.08
N TYR A 9 -15.23 5.11 -1.70
CA TYR A 9 -14.52 4.95 -0.43
C TYR A 9 -13.01 5.19 -0.55
N ALA A 10 -12.49 5.55 -1.73
CA ALA A 10 -11.07 5.87 -1.92
C ALA A 10 -10.76 7.30 -1.46
N ASN A 11 -10.96 7.57 -0.18
CA ASN A 11 -10.68 8.83 0.50
C ASN A 11 -10.41 8.57 1.98
N SER A 12 -10.07 9.59 2.75
CA SER A 12 -9.83 9.50 4.19
C SER A 12 -11.11 9.46 5.04
N ASN A 13 -12.26 9.88 4.48
CA ASN A 13 -13.55 9.86 5.20
C ASN A 13 -14.16 8.48 5.14
N ARG A 14 -13.81 7.63 6.08
CA ARG A 14 -14.25 6.23 6.17
C ARG A 14 -15.47 6.10 7.04
N ILE A 15 -16.39 5.21 6.66
CA ILE A 15 -17.64 4.93 7.41
C ILE A 15 -17.36 4.08 8.66
N GLY A 16 -16.34 3.22 8.63
CA GLY A 16 -16.00 2.34 9.76
C GLY A 16 -15.37 3.09 10.93
N ASP A 17 -15.52 2.60 12.14
CA ASP A 17 -14.95 3.19 13.35
C ASP A 17 -13.41 3.24 13.31
N ILE A 18 -12.80 2.20 12.72
CA ILE A 18 -11.35 2.08 12.50
C ILE A 18 -11.10 1.64 11.06
N THR A 19 -10.07 2.21 10.43
CA THR A 19 -9.53 1.74 9.16
C THR A 19 -8.16 1.16 9.37
N LEU A 20 -7.94 -0.07 8.88
CA LEU A 20 -6.63 -0.72 8.85
C LEU A 20 -6.13 -0.78 7.41
N ALA A 21 -4.85 -0.49 7.22
CA ALA A 21 -4.15 -0.58 5.94
C ALA A 21 -2.66 -0.84 6.15
N ASP A 22 -1.94 -1.13 5.06
CA ASP A 22 -0.47 -1.11 5.10
C ASP A 22 0.00 0.35 5.10
N PHE A 23 1.01 0.67 5.93
CA PHE A 23 1.61 2.00 5.95
C PHE A 23 2.76 2.08 4.95
N TRP A 24 2.44 2.28 3.68
CA TRP A 24 3.45 2.43 2.64
C TRP A 24 4.30 3.69 2.87
N GLY A 25 5.61 3.54 2.74
CA GLY A 25 6.55 4.67 2.86
C GLY A 25 6.85 5.13 4.29
N VAL A 26 6.31 4.49 5.33
CA VAL A 26 6.65 4.81 6.71
C VAL A 26 8.17 4.74 6.94
N GLY A 27 8.72 5.70 7.65
CA GLY A 27 10.15 5.78 7.93
C GLY A 27 11.01 6.33 6.78
N SER A 28 10.42 6.73 5.64
CA SER A 28 11.17 7.28 4.51
C SER A 28 11.61 8.73 4.74
N LYS A 29 10.76 9.55 5.34
CA LYS A 29 11.02 10.96 5.66
C LYS A 29 11.25 11.17 7.15
N ILE A 30 10.39 10.60 7.97
CA ILE A 30 10.44 10.68 9.42
C ILE A 30 10.78 9.29 9.94
N PRO A 31 11.88 9.10 10.69
CA PRO A 31 12.28 7.81 11.23
C PRO A 31 11.14 7.14 12.00
N PHE A 32 10.97 5.83 11.83
CA PHE A 32 10.05 5.01 12.60
C PHE A 32 10.81 4.31 13.73
N ARG A 33 10.28 4.34 14.95
CA ARG A 33 10.98 3.86 16.16
C ARG A 33 11.08 2.34 16.25
N HIS A 34 10.39 1.62 15.38
CA HIS A 34 10.39 0.16 15.36
C HIS A 34 10.85 -0.38 14.01
N SER A 35 11.06 -1.68 13.93
CA SER A 35 11.44 -2.33 12.67
C SER A 35 10.32 -2.28 11.64
N THR A 36 10.63 -1.85 10.42
CA THR A 36 9.71 -1.90 9.27
C THR A 36 9.83 -3.20 8.46
N ARG A 37 10.70 -4.14 8.90
CA ARG A 37 11.06 -5.32 8.11
C ARG A 37 9.88 -6.25 7.84
N LYS A 38 8.94 -6.35 8.78
CA LYS A 38 7.73 -7.18 8.65
C LYS A 38 6.52 -6.41 8.12
N GLY A 39 6.70 -5.16 7.70
CA GLY A 39 5.63 -4.23 7.41
C GLY A 39 5.18 -3.46 8.65
N VAL A 40 4.42 -2.41 8.42
CA VAL A 40 3.81 -1.58 9.47
C VAL A 40 2.35 -1.34 9.08
N SER A 41 1.44 -1.57 10.01
CA SER A 41 0.03 -1.29 9.80
C SER A 41 -0.25 0.19 10.02
N LEU A 42 -1.03 0.79 9.11
CA LEU A 42 -1.65 2.08 9.31
C LEU A 42 -3.00 1.87 10.00
N LEU A 43 -3.25 2.64 11.05
CA LEU A 43 -4.51 2.63 11.76
C LEU A 43 -5.07 4.06 11.77
N LEU A 44 -6.23 4.26 11.13
CA LEU A 44 -6.99 5.50 11.22
C LEU A 44 -8.15 5.29 12.17
N VAL A 45 -8.28 6.16 13.18
CA VAL A 45 -9.40 6.19 14.11
C VAL A 45 -10.39 7.23 13.62
N ASN A 46 -11.57 6.79 13.21
CA ASN A 46 -12.54 7.64 12.51
C ASN A 46 -13.66 8.15 13.41
N THR A 47 -13.94 7.44 14.54
CA THR A 47 -15.03 7.79 15.47
C THR A 47 -14.58 7.66 16.93
N GLU A 48 -15.38 8.23 17.84
CA GLU A 48 -15.16 8.05 19.29
C GLU A 48 -15.24 6.58 19.72
N LYS A 49 -16.10 5.78 19.08
CA LYS A 49 -16.20 4.35 19.35
C LYS A 49 -14.91 3.63 18.95
N GLY A 50 -14.32 3.98 17.82
CA GLY A 50 -13.00 3.51 17.39
C GLY A 50 -11.91 3.90 18.39
N GLN A 51 -11.95 5.12 18.91
CA GLN A 51 -11.01 5.59 19.94
C GLN A 51 -11.13 4.80 21.25
N LYS A 52 -12.35 4.50 21.69
CA LYS A 52 -12.60 3.65 22.88
C LYS A 52 -12.03 2.24 22.68
N LEU A 53 -12.27 1.64 21.51
CA LEU A 53 -11.72 0.33 21.16
C LEU A 53 -10.18 0.35 21.14
N LEU A 54 -9.57 1.34 20.52
CA LEU A 54 -8.10 1.47 20.51
C LEU A 54 -7.55 1.59 21.94
N ASN A 55 -8.18 2.38 22.79
CA ASN A 55 -7.77 2.55 24.18
C ASN A 55 -7.83 1.24 25.00
N SER A 56 -8.80 0.37 24.72
CA SER A 56 -8.93 -0.91 25.44
C SER A 56 -7.84 -1.94 25.09
N CYS A 57 -7.20 -1.82 23.91
CA CYS A 57 -6.13 -2.73 23.49
C CYS A 57 -4.75 -2.05 23.36
N LYS A 58 -4.64 -0.79 23.77
CA LYS A 58 -3.42 0.01 23.58
C LYS A 58 -2.19 -0.60 24.26
N SER A 59 -2.35 -1.27 25.41
CA SER A 59 -1.26 -1.94 26.15
C SER A 59 -0.61 -3.08 25.36
N GLU A 60 -1.37 -3.71 24.47
CA GLU A 60 -0.92 -4.86 23.66
C GLU A 60 -0.26 -4.43 22.32
N LEU A 61 -0.24 -3.13 22.01
CA LEU A 61 0.17 -2.60 20.71
C LEU A 61 1.34 -1.65 20.85
N PHE A 62 2.32 -1.76 19.94
CA PHE A 62 3.26 -0.68 19.71
C PHE A 62 2.60 0.35 18.78
N LEU A 63 2.33 1.54 19.31
CA LEU A 63 1.67 2.62 18.58
C LEU A 63 2.58 3.84 18.48
N GLU A 64 2.70 4.38 17.28
CA GLU A 64 3.37 5.63 17.02
C GLU A 64 2.47 6.58 16.25
N LYS A 65 2.17 7.75 16.82
CA LYS A 65 1.29 8.74 16.19
C LYS A 65 1.98 9.36 14.97
N ARG A 66 1.28 9.36 13.84
CA ARG A 66 1.71 9.94 12.58
C ARG A 66 0.66 10.88 12.00
N THR A 67 1.04 11.69 11.03
CA THR A 67 0.11 12.59 10.36
C THR A 67 -0.61 11.89 9.21
N LEU A 68 -1.85 12.29 8.96
CA LEU A 68 -2.60 11.81 7.79
C LEU A 68 -1.89 12.16 6.48
N LYS A 69 -1.20 13.32 6.43
CA LYS A 69 -0.40 13.73 5.27
C LYS A 69 0.69 12.72 4.95
N GLU A 70 1.47 12.29 5.95
CA GLU A 70 2.52 11.27 5.77
C GLU A 70 1.92 9.94 5.30
N ALA A 71 0.81 9.53 5.90
CA ALA A 71 0.11 8.30 5.52
C ALA A 71 -0.41 8.34 4.08
N SER A 72 -0.90 9.49 3.62
CA SER A 72 -1.48 9.65 2.27
C SER A 72 -0.43 9.68 1.17
N GLU A 73 0.81 10.11 1.44
CA GLU A 73 1.84 10.30 0.41
C GLU A 73 2.14 9.03 -0.39
N ALA A 74 2.11 7.85 0.25
CA ALA A 74 2.36 6.58 -0.40
C ALA A 74 1.14 5.64 -0.40
N ASN A 75 0.01 6.07 0.16
CA ASN A 75 -1.26 5.34 0.19
C ASN A 75 -2.29 6.06 -0.69
N HIS A 76 -2.17 5.90 -2.00
CA HIS A 76 -3.01 6.56 -3.00
C HIS A 76 -4.51 6.46 -2.69
N ASN A 77 -4.99 5.30 -2.25
CA ASN A 77 -6.41 5.05 -1.95
C ASN A 77 -6.95 5.80 -0.73
N LEU A 78 -6.13 6.60 -0.03
CA LEU A 78 -6.59 7.54 0.99
C LEU A 78 -7.06 8.89 0.41
N HIS A 79 -6.82 9.15 -0.87
CA HIS A 79 -7.23 10.41 -1.52
C HIS A 79 -7.81 10.26 -2.92
N ALA A 80 -7.59 9.12 -3.60
CA ALA A 80 -8.15 8.87 -4.93
C ALA A 80 -8.36 7.38 -5.19
N PHE A 81 -9.27 7.07 -6.09
CA PHE A 81 -9.42 5.71 -6.61
C PHE A 81 -8.37 5.42 -7.68
N SER A 82 -8.15 4.14 -7.97
CA SER A 82 -7.20 3.71 -9.00
C SER A 82 -7.69 4.07 -10.40
N GLU A 83 -6.82 4.60 -11.23
CA GLU A 83 -7.13 4.80 -12.66
C GLU A 83 -7.32 3.45 -13.36
N ARG A 84 -8.27 3.41 -14.30
CA ARG A 84 -8.49 2.22 -15.10
C ARG A 84 -7.40 2.10 -16.17
N PRO A 85 -6.56 1.04 -16.17
CA PRO A 85 -5.54 0.86 -17.19
C PRO A 85 -6.16 0.73 -18.57
N LYS A 86 -5.58 1.40 -19.58
CA LYS A 86 -6.06 1.35 -20.98
C LYS A 86 -6.05 -0.07 -21.55
N GLU A 87 -5.05 -0.85 -21.17
CA GLU A 87 -4.83 -2.21 -21.65
C GLU A 87 -5.67 -3.27 -20.91
N ARG A 88 -6.48 -2.86 -19.93
CA ARG A 88 -7.17 -3.80 -19.04
C ARG A 88 -8.03 -4.83 -19.80
N ASP A 89 -8.86 -4.37 -20.72
CA ASP A 89 -9.80 -5.26 -21.43
C ASP A 89 -9.04 -6.19 -22.38
N SER A 90 -8.10 -5.65 -23.14
CA SER A 90 -7.23 -6.47 -23.98
C SER A 90 -6.43 -7.49 -23.16
N PHE A 91 -5.96 -7.14 -21.96
CA PHE A 91 -5.27 -8.08 -21.08
C PHE A 91 -6.17 -9.28 -20.71
N TYR A 92 -7.43 -9.03 -20.35
CA TYR A 92 -8.35 -10.14 -20.01
C TYR A 92 -8.68 -11.03 -21.20
N ILE A 93 -8.89 -10.45 -22.38
CA ILE A 93 -9.08 -11.22 -23.62
C ILE A 93 -7.83 -12.05 -23.91
N ASP A 94 -6.67 -11.44 -23.91
CA ASP A 94 -5.41 -12.10 -24.19
C ASP A 94 -5.05 -13.17 -23.14
N SER A 95 -5.46 -12.99 -21.89
CA SER A 95 -5.20 -13.99 -20.84
C SER A 95 -5.89 -15.33 -21.10
N VAL A 96 -6.97 -15.33 -21.88
CA VAL A 96 -7.68 -16.53 -22.31
C VAL A 96 -7.12 -17.09 -23.62
N LEU A 97 -6.71 -16.20 -24.55
CA LEU A 97 -6.34 -16.57 -25.91
C LEU A 97 -4.83 -16.89 -26.05
N LEU A 98 -3.98 -16.27 -25.27
CA LEU A 98 -2.53 -16.39 -25.39
C LEU A 98 -1.93 -17.42 -24.41
N SER A 99 -0.85 -18.08 -24.86
CA SER A 99 -0.05 -18.84 -23.94
C SER A 99 0.59 -17.93 -22.88
N LYS A 100 0.84 -18.45 -21.67
CA LYS A 100 1.50 -17.72 -20.58
C LYS A 100 2.77 -17.00 -21.02
N LYS A 101 3.60 -17.63 -21.85
CA LYS A 101 4.85 -17.05 -22.39
C LYS A 101 4.58 -15.81 -23.24
N ASN A 102 3.58 -15.87 -24.12
CA ASN A 102 3.21 -14.77 -25.00
C ASN A 102 2.56 -13.63 -24.25
N LEU A 103 1.71 -13.93 -23.25
CA LEU A 103 1.11 -12.93 -22.37
C LEU A 103 2.18 -12.13 -21.61
N ILE A 104 3.13 -12.83 -20.97
CA ILE A 104 4.25 -12.21 -20.25
C ILE A 104 5.08 -11.31 -21.18
N LYS A 105 5.32 -11.76 -22.44
CA LYS A 105 6.07 -11.00 -23.44
C LYS A 105 5.31 -9.74 -23.86
N LYS A 106 4.02 -9.88 -24.21
CA LYS A 106 3.17 -8.79 -24.69
C LYS A 106 3.04 -7.66 -23.65
N TYR A 107 2.77 -8.02 -22.40
CA TYR A 107 2.55 -7.05 -21.31
C TYR A 107 3.81 -6.74 -20.50
N LYS A 108 5.00 -7.13 -20.98
CA LYS A 108 6.31 -6.84 -20.36
C LYS A 108 6.34 -7.20 -18.86
N MET A 109 5.68 -8.27 -18.47
CA MET A 109 5.55 -8.71 -17.07
C MET A 109 6.85 -9.28 -16.48
N LYS A 110 7.96 -9.22 -17.21
CA LYS A 110 9.28 -9.59 -16.67
C LYS A 110 9.79 -8.46 -15.80
N PRO A 111 10.34 -8.77 -14.62
CA PRO A 111 11.01 -7.78 -13.80
C PRO A 111 12.13 -7.12 -14.61
N SER A 112 12.24 -5.80 -14.50
CA SER A 112 13.31 -5.04 -15.13
C SER A 112 14.64 -5.30 -14.42
N LEU A 113 15.76 -5.03 -15.08
CA LEU A 113 17.08 -5.09 -14.41
C LEU A 113 17.08 -4.27 -13.10
N ARG A 114 16.36 -3.17 -13.07
CA ARG A 114 16.21 -2.29 -11.92
C ARG A 114 15.55 -3.01 -10.72
N ASP A 115 14.62 -3.92 -10.98
CA ASP A 115 13.93 -4.69 -9.94
C ASP A 115 14.84 -5.75 -9.34
N TYR A 116 15.81 -6.27 -10.10
CA TYR A 116 16.85 -7.17 -9.59
C TYR A 116 17.92 -6.42 -8.77
N ILE A 117 18.26 -5.19 -9.12
CA ILE A 117 19.31 -4.41 -8.45
C ILE A 117 18.78 -3.74 -7.16
N ARG A 118 17.48 -3.45 -7.08
CA ARG A 118 16.84 -2.80 -5.93
C ARG A 118 17.10 -3.48 -4.58
N PRO A 119 16.98 -4.82 -4.43
CA PRO A 119 17.30 -5.50 -3.18
C PRO A 119 18.80 -5.45 -2.83
N PHE A 120 19.69 -5.42 -3.83
CA PHE A 120 21.14 -5.29 -3.61
C PHE A 120 21.52 -3.91 -3.05
N LYS A 121 20.98 -2.82 -3.61
CA LYS A 121 21.19 -1.46 -3.08
C LYS A 121 20.69 -1.31 -1.64
N ARG A 122 19.58 -1.95 -1.28
CA ARG A 122 19.09 -1.97 0.12
C ARG A 122 20.02 -2.72 1.06
N LYS A 123 20.62 -3.83 0.65
CA LYS A 123 21.60 -4.57 1.46
C LYS A 123 22.90 -3.79 1.67
N ILE A 124 23.39 -3.11 0.66
CA ILE A 124 24.63 -2.30 0.74
C ILE A 124 24.40 -1.11 1.68
N LEU A 125 23.27 -0.41 1.62
CA LEU A 125 22.93 0.70 2.52
C LEU A 125 22.79 0.27 3.99
N LEU A 126 22.47 -1.00 4.27
CA LEU A 126 22.40 -1.56 5.62
C LEU A 126 23.76 -2.00 6.17
N LEU A 127 24.76 -2.21 5.31
CA LEU A 127 26.13 -2.56 5.71
C LEU A 127 26.99 -1.34 6.04
N PHE A 128 26.56 -0.14 5.66
CA PHE A 128 27.25 1.13 5.90
C PHE A 128 26.55 2.02 6.95
N LYS A 129 25.69 1.47 7.78
CA LYS A 129 25.12 2.06 8.99
C LYS A 129 25.50 1.22 10.20
#